data_385e8ad6baa1a6b8c8b21eb24c98c5c5
#
_entry.id   385e8ad6baa1a6b8c8b21eb24c98c5c5
#
_cell.length_a   1.000
_cell.length_b   1.000
_cell.length_c   1.000
_cell.angle_alpha   90.00
_cell.angle_beta   90.00
_cell.angle_gamma   90.00
#
_symmetry.space_group_name_H-M   'P 1'
#
loop_
_entity.id
_entity.type
_entity.pdbx_description
1 polymer ?
#
loop_
_entity_poly.entity_id
_entity_poly.type
_entity_poly.pdbx_seq_one_letter_code
_entity_poly.pdbx_strand_id
1 'polypeptide(L)'
;MSKKKLFYIGFFVSLALVFYLVLSFVIPGFTKKSTPPISYVRPFSFTTQDGQPFTDKDVAGKVYVAEYFFTTCKGICPRMNNNMKLVYEALKEEKDFLILSHTCDPDNDSVAQMKKYADSLGVDTRKWIFLTGRKDSLYNMARVSYTIDDPADNLLNLDDDFMHSQLWALVDKKGDVKKIYDGLKQSEVNQLTRDAKKLLKEK
;
A
#
# COMPACT_ATOMS: atom_id res chain seq x y z
N MET A 1 6.67 -54.31 -17.30
CA MET A 1 6.55 -53.97 -15.87
C MET A 1 5.66 -54.97 -15.17
N SER A 2 6.04 -55.53 -14.00
CA SER A 2 5.24 -56.56 -13.33
C SER A 2 3.92 -55.97 -12.83
N LYS A 3 2.79 -56.76 -12.93
CA LYS A 3 1.47 -56.33 -12.45
C LYS A 3 1.47 -55.87 -11.00
N LYS A 4 2.32 -56.48 -10.15
CA LYS A 4 2.54 -56.06 -8.75
C LYS A 4 3.14 -54.64 -8.65
N LYS A 5 4.15 -54.30 -9.49
CA LYS A 5 4.73 -52.94 -9.50
C LYS A 5 3.72 -51.89 -9.91
N LEU A 6 2.89 -52.20 -10.92
CA LEU A 6 1.84 -51.26 -11.36
C LEU A 6 0.79 -51.03 -10.26
N PHE A 7 0.41 -52.08 -9.52
CA PHE A 7 -0.51 -51.98 -8.39
C PHE A 7 0.06 -51.08 -7.26
N TYR A 8 1.33 -51.27 -6.87
CA TYR A 8 1.94 -50.42 -5.83
C TYR A 8 2.07 -48.97 -6.28
N ILE A 9 2.44 -48.70 -7.53
CA ILE A 9 2.49 -47.33 -8.07
C ILE A 9 1.10 -46.72 -8.00
N GLY A 10 0.06 -47.37 -8.45
CA GLY A 10 -1.31 -46.86 -8.39
C GLY A 10 -1.77 -46.60 -6.95
N PHE A 11 -1.45 -47.48 -6.01
CA PHE A 11 -1.77 -47.33 -4.60
C PHE A 11 -1.08 -46.08 -4.00
N PHE A 12 0.22 -45.92 -4.19
CA PHE A 12 0.94 -44.74 -3.63
C PHE A 12 0.55 -43.42 -4.30
N VAL A 13 0.23 -43.45 -5.62
CA VAL A 13 -0.28 -42.26 -6.31
C VAL A 13 -1.66 -41.87 -5.77
N SER A 14 -2.56 -42.81 -5.55
CA SER A 14 -3.88 -42.55 -4.98
C SER A 14 -3.78 -42.04 -3.55
N LEU A 15 -2.88 -42.59 -2.74
CA LEU A 15 -2.62 -42.13 -1.36
C LEU A 15 -2.09 -40.69 -1.33
N ALA A 16 -1.13 -40.37 -2.21
CA ALA A 16 -0.59 -39.02 -2.32
C ALA A 16 -1.66 -38.01 -2.78
N LEU A 17 -2.52 -38.39 -3.70
CA LEU A 17 -3.63 -37.57 -4.18
C LEU A 17 -4.66 -37.27 -3.08
N VAL A 18 -5.05 -38.31 -2.34
CA VAL A 18 -5.95 -38.17 -1.19
C VAL A 18 -5.32 -37.26 -0.12
N PHE A 19 -4.05 -37.47 0.19
CA PHE A 19 -3.32 -36.65 1.15
C PHE A 19 -3.27 -35.16 0.70
N TYR A 20 -2.96 -34.91 -0.59
CA TYR A 20 -2.98 -33.57 -1.16
C TYR A 20 -4.37 -32.91 -1.06
N LEU A 21 -5.44 -33.65 -1.37
CA LEU A 21 -6.81 -33.14 -1.25
C LEU A 21 -7.18 -32.83 0.20
N VAL A 22 -6.80 -33.70 1.14
CA VAL A 22 -7.02 -33.44 2.58
C VAL A 22 -6.28 -32.18 3.02
N LEU A 23 -5.00 -32.03 2.66
CA LEU A 23 -4.23 -30.83 3.01
C LEU A 23 -4.84 -29.56 2.38
N SER A 24 -5.29 -29.63 1.13
CA SER A 24 -5.91 -28.48 0.45
C SER A 24 -7.27 -28.10 1.06
N PHE A 25 -7.96 -29.02 1.71
CA PHE A 25 -9.23 -28.78 2.38
C PHE A 25 -9.05 -28.32 3.83
N VAL A 26 -8.08 -28.90 4.56
CA VAL A 26 -7.87 -28.64 5.99
C VAL A 26 -7.05 -27.37 6.22
N ILE A 27 -6.10 -27.07 5.32
CA ILE A 27 -5.21 -25.89 5.48
C ILE A 27 -5.70 -24.76 4.56
N PRO A 28 -6.37 -23.71 5.12
CA PRO A 28 -6.79 -22.56 4.32
C PRO A 28 -5.57 -21.91 3.65
N GLY A 29 -5.58 -21.85 2.31
CA GLY A 29 -4.49 -21.23 1.56
C GLY A 29 -3.34 -22.16 1.15
N PHE A 30 -3.40 -23.46 1.42
CA PHE A 30 -2.37 -24.45 1.04
C PHE A 30 -2.00 -24.40 -0.46
N THR A 31 -2.96 -24.08 -1.32
CA THR A 31 -2.75 -23.95 -2.78
C THR A 31 -2.54 -22.51 -3.25
N LYS A 32 -2.70 -21.51 -2.37
CA LYS A 32 -2.47 -20.10 -2.72
C LYS A 32 -0.98 -19.77 -2.61
N LYS A 33 -0.34 -19.47 -3.72
CA LYS A 33 0.96 -18.78 -3.71
C LYS A 33 0.77 -17.41 -3.08
N SER A 34 0.97 -17.27 -1.77
CA SER A 34 1.11 -15.96 -1.16
C SER A 34 2.53 -15.48 -1.46
N THR A 35 2.67 -14.44 -2.25
CA THR A 35 3.94 -13.69 -2.30
C THR A 35 4.19 -13.11 -0.92
N PRO A 36 5.39 -13.29 -0.34
CA PRO A 36 5.71 -12.68 0.95
C PRO A 36 5.57 -11.16 0.83
N PRO A 37 5.18 -10.46 1.92
CA PRO A 37 5.15 -9.01 1.93
C PRO A 37 6.55 -8.43 1.75
N ILE A 38 6.65 -7.23 1.17
CA ILE A 38 7.89 -6.47 1.06
C ILE A 38 8.31 -6.01 2.46
N SER A 39 7.35 -5.51 3.23
CA SER A 39 7.48 -5.02 4.60
C SER A 39 6.12 -5.05 5.29
N TYR A 40 6.06 -4.58 6.52
CA TYR A 40 4.82 -4.39 7.27
C TYR A 40 4.77 -3.01 7.90
N VAL A 41 3.55 -2.48 8.01
CA VAL A 41 3.31 -1.17 8.58
C VAL A 41 3.44 -1.23 10.10
N ARG A 42 4.32 -0.38 10.65
CA ARG A 42 4.53 -0.25 12.09
C ARG A 42 3.47 0.67 12.70
N PRO A 43 3.20 0.59 14.01
CA PRO A 43 2.32 1.53 14.69
C PRO A 43 2.73 2.98 14.44
N PHE A 44 1.76 3.84 14.16
CA PHE A 44 1.97 5.24 13.87
C PHE A 44 0.87 6.13 14.46
N SER A 45 1.15 7.41 14.58
CA SER A 45 0.18 8.44 14.95
C SER A 45 0.52 9.72 14.21
N PHE A 46 -0.40 10.18 13.36
CA PHE A 46 -0.31 11.40 12.57
C PHE A 46 -1.54 12.28 12.78
N THR A 47 -1.56 13.43 12.14
CA THR A 47 -2.69 14.38 12.20
C THR A 47 -3.27 14.51 10.80
N THR A 48 -4.59 14.45 10.67
CA THR A 48 -5.29 14.60 9.38
C THR A 48 -5.35 16.08 8.97
N GLN A 49 -5.74 16.33 7.72
CA GLN A 49 -6.06 17.66 7.18
C GLN A 49 -7.17 18.41 7.97
N ASP A 50 -7.95 17.69 8.77
CA ASP A 50 -9.01 18.26 9.63
C ASP A 50 -8.55 18.40 11.09
N GLY A 51 -7.24 18.21 11.38
CA GLY A 51 -6.64 18.35 12.71
C GLY A 51 -6.97 17.20 13.67
N GLN A 52 -7.50 16.09 13.16
CA GLN A 52 -7.84 14.92 13.97
C GLN A 52 -6.67 13.92 14.04
N PRO A 53 -6.47 13.22 15.17
CA PRO A 53 -5.49 12.15 15.23
C PRO A 53 -5.89 11.00 14.30
N PHE A 54 -4.89 10.39 13.65
CA PHE A 54 -5.05 9.25 12.76
C PHE A 54 -3.92 8.23 13.01
N THR A 55 -4.28 6.98 13.25
CA THR A 55 -3.38 5.95 13.75
C THR A 55 -3.45 4.68 12.91
N ASP A 56 -2.56 3.72 13.17
CA ASP A 56 -2.60 2.36 12.62
C ASP A 56 -3.94 1.65 12.87
N LYS A 57 -4.67 2.01 13.93
CA LYS A 57 -6.00 1.44 14.24
C LYS A 57 -7.07 1.89 13.24
N ASP A 58 -6.93 3.07 12.66
CA ASP A 58 -7.88 3.63 11.70
C ASP A 58 -7.81 2.96 10.34
N VAL A 59 -6.66 2.31 10.05
CA VAL A 59 -6.43 1.52 8.82
C VAL A 59 -6.55 0.02 9.02
N ALA A 60 -6.78 -0.44 10.25
CA ALA A 60 -6.91 -1.87 10.54
C ALA A 60 -8.07 -2.49 9.74
N GLY A 61 -7.80 -3.60 9.04
CA GLY A 61 -8.79 -4.28 8.21
C GLY A 61 -9.08 -3.59 6.87
N LYS A 62 -8.35 -2.54 6.50
CA LYS A 62 -8.52 -1.83 5.24
C LYS A 62 -7.36 -2.08 4.28
N VAL A 63 -7.67 -2.08 3.00
CA VAL A 63 -6.67 -1.99 1.92
C VAL A 63 -6.43 -0.51 1.65
N TYR A 64 -5.19 -0.10 1.56
CA TYR A 64 -4.90 1.30 1.25
C TYR A 64 -3.66 1.49 0.40
N VAL A 65 -3.61 2.67 -0.24
CA VAL A 65 -2.44 3.14 -0.97
C VAL A 65 -1.81 4.27 -0.17
N ALA A 66 -0.51 4.20 0.07
CA ALA A 66 0.26 5.26 0.68
C ALA A 66 1.17 5.93 -0.33
N GLU A 67 1.22 7.26 -0.30
CA GLU A 67 2.12 8.10 -1.09
C GLU A 67 2.68 9.26 -0.25
N TYR A 68 3.70 9.92 -0.81
CA TYR A 68 4.24 11.15 -0.24
C TYR A 68 4.13 12.32 -1.21
N PHE A 69 3.85 13.51 -0.69
CA PHE A 69 3.64 14.73 -1.46
C PHE A 69 4.03 15.95 -0.62
N PHE A 70 3.99 17.13 -1.20
CA PHE A 70 3.96 18.41 -0.48
C PHE A 70 3.15 19.43 -1.27
N THR A 71 2.48 20.34 -0.55
CA THR A 71 1.44 21.22 -1.14
C THR A 71 1.99 22.24 -2.13
N THR A 72 3.26 22.62 -2.01
CA THR A 72 3.92 23.61 -2.86
C THR A 72 4.67 23.01 -4.05
N CYS A 73 4.60 21.67 -4.23
CA CYS A 73 5.26 20.97 -5.33
C CYS A 73 4.75 21.42 -6.69
N LYS A 74 5.62 21.99 -7.51
CA LYS A 74 5.34 22.39 -8.91
C LYS A 74 5.81 21.34 -9.94
N GLY A 75 6.48 20.29 -9.47
CA GLY A 75 7.09 19.25 -10.31
C GLY A 75 6.17 18.06 -10.55
N ILE A 76 6.51 16.93 -9.92
CA ILE A 76 5.85 15.63 -10.18
C ILE A 76 4.49 15.47 -9.49
N CYS A 77 4.27 16.11 -8.32
CA CYS A 77 3.06 15.92 -7.53
C CYS A 77 1.74 16.19 -8.29
N PRO A 78 1.61 17.23 -9.12
CA PRO A 78 0.38 17.42 -9.89
C PRO A 78 0.07 16.25 -10.82
N ARG A 79 1.09 15.63 -11.43
CA ARG A 79 0.92 14.45 -12.29
C ARG A 79 0.58 13.22 -11.45
N MET A 80 1.24 13.02 -10.33
CA MET A 80 0.94 11.94 -9.38
C MET A 80 -0.51 12.04 -8.89
N ASN A 81 -0.95 13.21 -8.46
CA ASN A 81 -2.32 13.43 -7.99
C ASN A 81 -3.38 13.19 -9.08
N ASN A 82 -3.09 13.58 -10.34
CA ASN A 82 -3.99 13.25 -11.45
C ASN A 82 -4.09 11.73 -11.65
N ASN A 83 -2.99 11.00 -11.52
CA ASN A 83 -2.97 9.55 -11.60
C ASN A 83 -3.65 8.92 -10.37
N MET A 84 -3.43 9.46 -9.15
CA MET A 84 -4.09 8.98 -7.94
C MET A 84 -5.61 9.22 -7.99
N LYS A 85 -6.07 10.30 -8.64
CA LYS A 85 -7.51 10.51 -8.90
C LYS A 85 -8.13 9.37 -9.70
N LEU A 86 -7.41 8.77 -10.64
CA LEU A 86 -7.92 7.60 -11.39
C LEU A 86 -8.11 6.40 -10.45
N VAL A 87 -7.19 6.20 -9.51
CA VAL A 87 -7.32 5.15 -8.47
C VAL A 87 -8.48 5.46 -7.55
N TYR A 88 -8.60 6.71 -7.08
CA TYR A 88 -9.69 7.19 -6.24
C TYR A 88 -11.05 6.95 -6.91
N GLU A 89 -11.25 7.42 -8.13
CA GLU A 89 -12.52 7.24 -8.86
C GLU A 89 -12.89 5.77 -9.05
N ALA A 90 -11.90 4.90 -9.26
CA ALA A 90 -12.11 3.47 -9.47
C ALA A 90 -12.45 2.70 -8.17
N LEU A 91 -12.15 3.27 -6.99
CA LEU A 91 -12.20 2.58 -5.68
C LEU A 91 -12.93 3.35 -4.58
N LYS A 92 -13.38 4.59 -4.79
CA LYS A 92 -14.02 5.43 -3.77
C LYS A 92 -15.28 4.82 -3.14
N GLU A 93 -16.00 3.97 -3.89
CA GLU A 93 -17.21 3.29 -3.39
C GLU A 93 -16.87 2.03 -2.56
N GLU A 94 -15.62 1.56 -2.62
CA GLU A 94 -15.19 0.41 -1.83
C GLU A 94 -15.08 0.80 -0.35
N LYS A 95 -15.87 0.15 0.52
CA LYS A 95 -15.98 0.51 1.93
C LYS A 95 -14.64 0.43 2.67
N ASP A 96 -13.86 -0.61 2.39
CA ASP A 96 -12.62 -0.93 3.09
C ASP A 96 -11.39 -0.49 2.30
N PHE A 97 -11.51 0.58 1.48
CA PHE A 97 -10.40 1.18 0.74
C PHE A 97 -10.14 2.62 1.20
N LEU A 98 -8.84 2.97 1.33
CA LEU A 98 -8.38 4.32 1.64
C LEU A 98 -7.19 4.71 0.76
N ILE A 99 -6.95 6.02 0.63
CA ILE A 99 -5.71 6.61 0.13
C ILE A 99 -5.14 7.48 1.26
N LEU A 100 -3.84 7.32 1.53
CA LEU A 100 -3.11 8.08 2.54
C LEU A 100 -1.99 8.86 1.87
N SER A 101 -2.12 10.17 1.82
CA SER A 101 -1.08 11.08 1.32
C SER A 101 -0.37 11.73 2.50
N HIS A 102 0.88 11.35 2.72
CA HIS A 102 1.72 11.89 3.79
C HIS A 102 2.52 13.08 3.26
N THR A 103 2.57 14.18 4.02
CA THR A 103 3.47 15.26 3.63
C THR A 103 4.94 14.88 3.89
N CYS A 104 5.82 15.27 2.98
CA CYS A 104 7.27 15.26 3.23
C CYS A 104 7.80 16.64 3.70
N ASP A 105 6.93 17.65 3.76
CA ASP A 105 7.28 19.03 4.18
C ASP A 105 6.38 19.53 5.33
N PRO A 106 6.38 18.87 6.51
CA PRO A 106 5.45 19.21 7.58
C PRO A 106 5.67 20.62 8.17
N ASP A 107 6.83 21.22 7.95
CA ASP A 107 7.13 22.57 8.42
C ASP A 107 6.33 23.64 7.64
N ASN A 108 6.07 23.41 6.35
CA ASN A 108 5.28 24.28 5.49
C ASN A 108 3.83 23.78 5.31
N ASP A 109 3.61 22.48 5.38
CA ASP A 109 2.30 21.86 5.20
C ASP A 109 1.52 21.77 6.51
N SER A 110 1.10 22.92 7.04
CA SER A 110 0.22 22.98 8.19
C SER A 110 -1.13 22.28 7.91
N VAL A 111 -1.88 21.92 8.96
CA VAL A 111 -3.24 21.35 8.86
C VAL A 111 -4.13 22.23 7.95
N ALA A 112 -4.11 23.56 8.14
CA ALA A 112 -4.90 24.48 7.32
C ALA A 112 -4.47 24.47 5.84
N GLN A 113 -3.17 24.38 5.56
CA GLN A 113 -2.65 24.31 4.21
C GLN A 113 -3.02 23.00 3.54
N MET A 114 -2.91 21.89 4.26
CA MET A 114 -3.32 20.57 3.75
C MET A 114 -4.83 20.48 3.51
N LYS A 115 -5.64 21.08 4.39
CA LYS A 115 -7.09 21.16 4.19
C LYS A 115 -7.42 21.91 2.89
N LYS A 116 -6.81 23.07 2.68
CA LYS A 116 -6.98 23.84 1.45
C LYS A 116 -6.56 23.05 0.21
N TYR A 117 -5.47 22.28 0.32
CA TYR A 117 -4.99 21.44 -0.76
C TYR A 117 -5.97 20.30 -1.07
N ALA A 118 -6.43 19.57 -0.07
CA ALA A 118 -7.42 18.51 -0.21
C ALA A 118 -8.73 19.02 -0.86
N ASP A 119 -9.22 20.17 -0.39
CA ASP A 119 -10.41 20.83 -0.95
C ASP A 119 -10.21 21.19 -2.44
N SER A 120 -9.01 21.62 -2.83
CA SER A 120 -8.69 21.94 -4.23
C SER A 120 -8.70 20.72 -5.15
N LEU A 121 -8.48 19.52 -4.60
CA LEU A 121 -8.57 18.28 -5.36
C LEU A 121 -10.01 17.82 -5.56
N GLY A 122 -10.97 18.30 -4.75
CA GLY A 122 -12.38 17.95 -4.86
C GLY A 122 -12.68 16.48 -4.55
N VAL A 123 -11.98 15.90 -3.58
CA VAL A 123 -12.11 14.49 -3.18
C VAL A 123 -12.79 14.38 -1.82
N ASP A 124 -13.42 13.22 -1.54
CA ASP A 124 -13.93 12.91 -0.21
C ASP A 124 -12.76 12.57 0.74
N THR A 125 -12.50 13.47 1.68
CA THR A 125 -11.38 13.33 2.65
C THR A 125 -11.59 12.19 3.67
N ARG A 126 -12.73 11.52 3.69
CA ARG A 126 -12.94 10.27 4.42
C ARG A 126 -12.36 9.06 3.68
N LYS A 127 -12.08 9.21 2.38
CA LYS A 127 -11.52 8.18 1.50
C LYS A 127 -10.09 8.48 1.08
N TRP A 128 -9.76 9.75 0.90
CA TRP A 128 -8.43 10.21 0.58
C TRP A 128 -7.96 11.18 1.67
N ILE A 129 -7.16 10.67 2.59
CA ILE A 129 -6.76 11.32 3.83
C ILE A 129 -5.35 11.89 3.64
N PHE A 130 -5.17 13.15 4.05
CA PHE A 130 -3.89 13.84 4.00
C PHE A 130 -3.33 13.94 5.42
N LEU A 131 -2.09 13.51 5.60
CA LEU A 131 -1.48 13.31 6.91
C LEU A 131 -0.23 14.15 7.08
N THR A 132 -0.14 14.84 8.23
CA THR A 132 1.03 15.55 8.70
C THR A 132 1.45 15.07 10.09
N GLY A 133 2.66 15.42 10.51
CA GLY A 133 3.18 15.05 11.82
C GLY A 133 4.65 15.46 11.97
N ARG A 134 5.36 14.83 12.90
CA ARG A 134 6.79 15.06 13.04
C ARG A 134 7.54 14.55 11.81
N LYS A 135 8.48 15.34 11.29
CA LYS A 135 9.27 15.03 10.09
C LYS A 135 9.99 13.68 10.20
N ASP A 136 10.64 13.43 11.35
CA ASP A 136 11.34 12.17 11.61
C ASP A 136 10.41 10.94 11.55
N SER A 137 9.21 11.08 12.10
CA SER A 137 8.20 10.00 12.09
C SER A 137 7.66 9.73 10.70
N LEU A 138 7.37 10.79 9.91
CA LEU A 138 6.93 10.68 8.52
C LEU A 138 7.99 10.00 7.65
N TYR A 139 9.25 10.41 7.78
CA TYR A 139 10.37 9.86 6.99
C TYR A 139 10.68 8.42 7.39
N ASN A 140 10.66 8.11 8.70
CA ASN A 140 10.82 6.74 9.16
C ASN A 140 9.70 5.82 8.65
N MET A 141 8.47 6.33 8.55
CA MET A 141 7.35 5.59 7.99
C MET A 141 7.57 5.25 6.51
N ALA A 142 8.04 6.21 5.71
CA ALA A 142 8.38 6.00 4.30
C ALA A 142 9.46 4.95 4.10
N ARG A 143 10.54 5.02 4.91
CA ARG A 143 11.75 4.19 4.78
C ARG A 143 11.56 2.78 5.32
N VAL A 144 10.97 2.67 6.50
CA VAL A 144 10.96 1.41 7.25
C VAL A 144 9.65 0.65 7.08
N SER A 145 8.51 1.34 7.04
CA SER A 145 7.21 0.71 6.89
C SER A 145 6.84 0.53 5.43
N TYR A 146 6.84 1.61 4.64
CA TYR A 146 6.41 1.55 3.24
C TYR A 146 7.52 1.15 2.27
N THR A 147 8.80 1.34 2.63
CA THR A 147 9.98 1.09 1.77
C THR A 147 9.90 1.80 0.41
N ILE A 148 9.42 3.04 0.40
CA ILE A 148 9.26 3.87 -0.79
C ILE A 148 10.21 5.07 -0.82
N ASP A 149 11.15 5.14 0.10
CA ASP A 149 12.24 6.10 0.15
C ASP A 149 13.54 5.38 0.52
N ASP A 150 14.59 5.62 -0.25
CA ASP A 150 15.93 5.14 0.07
C ASP A 150 16.83 6.34 0.40
N PRO A 151 17.37 6.43 1.63
CA PRO A 151 18.31 7.50 1.99
C PRO A 151 19.54 7.59 1.08
N ALA A 152 19.94 6.47 0.46
CA ALA A 152 21.09 6.44 -0.45
C ALA A 152 20.85 7.22 -1.75
N ASP A 153 19.59 7.37 -2.17
CA ASP A 153 19.24 8.13 -3.37
C ASP A 153 19.34 9.66 -3.17
N ASN A 154 19.39 10.12 -1.90
CA ASN A 154 19.42 11.53 -1.53
C ASN A 154 20.84 12.02 -1.17
N LEU A 155 21.89 11.20 -1.30
CA LEU A 155 23.27 11.52 -0.88
C LEU A 155 23.99 12.58 -1.73
N LEU A 156 23.36 13.20 -2.71
CA LEU A 156 23.97 14.27 -3.52
C LEU A 156 24.05 15.62 -2.80
N ASN A 157 23.28 15.83 -1.70
CA ASN A 157 23.39 17.02 -0.83
C ASN A 157 23.04 16.64 0.61
N LEU A 158 24.02 16.60 1.49
CA LEU A 158 23.87 16.28 2.92
C LEU A 158 22.99 17.27 3.72
N ASP A 159 22.71 18.46 3.18
CA ASP A 159 21.87 19.48 3.80
C ASP A 159 20.39 19.42 3.35
N ASP A 160 20.07 18.60 2.35
CA ASP A 160 18.72 18.53 1.77
C ASP A 160 18.16 17.10 1.91
N ASP A 161 17.93 16.65 3.17
CA ASP A 161 17.15 15.43 3.43
C ASP A 161 15.66 15.69 3.12
N PHE A 162 15.38 16.10 1.87
CA PHE A 162 14.05 16.33 1.37
C PHE A 162 13.64 15.13 0.52
N MET A 163 12.72 14.35 1.06
CA MET A 163 12.24 13.15 0.43
C MET A 163 11.45 13.45 -0.86
N HIS A 164 11.94 12.95 -1.97
CA HIS A 164 11.25 13.00 -3.26
C HIS A 164 10.97 11.57 -3.73
N SER A 165 9.76 11.10 -3.57
CA SER A 165 9.40 9.77 -4.04
C SER A 165 8.15 9.83 -4.92
N GLN A 166 8.24 9.22 -6.11
CA GLN A 166 7.11 8.96 -6.98
C GLN A 166 6.47 7.59 -6.73
N LEU A 167 6.98 6.87 -5.73
CA LEU A 167 6.57 5.50 -5.42
C LEU A 167 5.36 5.47 -4.49
N TRP A 168 4.46 4.54 -4.75
CA TRP A 168 3.26 4.28 -3.99
C TRP A 168 3.29 2.88 -3.40
N ALA A 169 2.97 2.73 -2.13
CA ALA A 169 2.87 1.45 -1.46
C ALA A 169 1.41 0.99 -1.40
N LEU A 170 1.12 -0.24 -1.86
CA LEU A 170 -0.17 -0.89 -1.67
C LEU A 170 -0.10 -1.80 -0.45
N VAL A 171 -0.96 -1.54 0.52
CA VAL A 171 -1.02 -2.23 1.82
C VAL A 171 -2.32 -3.02 1.92
N ASP A 172 -2.23 -4.24 2.43
CA ASP A 172 -3.38 -5.12 2.61
C ASP A 172 -4.07 -4.91 3.99
N LYS A 173 -5.17 -5.64 4.23
CA LYS A 173 -5.97 -5.58 5.46
C LYS A 173 -5.21 -5.96 6.74
N LYS A 174 -4.04 -6.61 6.61
CA LYS A 174 -3.19 -7.03 7.72
C LYS A 174 -2.09 -6.02 8.05
N GLY A 175 -1.95 -4.98 7.21
CA GLY A 175 -0.86 -4.02 7.30
C GLY A 175 0.41 -4.47 6.58
N ASP A 176 0.33 -5.50 5.72
CA ASP A 176 1.43 -5.97 4.89
C ASP A 176 1.57 -5.12 3.63
N VAL A 177 2.75 -4.57 3.37
CA VAL A 177 3.07 -3.92 2.10
C VAL A 177 3.27 -4.98 1.03
N LYS A 178 2.32 -5.08 0.12
CA LYS A 178 2.27 -6.14 -0.88
C LYS A 178 3.07 -5.82 -2.12
N LYS A 179 3.07 -4.55 -2.53
CA LYS A 179 3.75 -4.12 -3.74
C LYS A 179 3.94 -2.62 -3.77
N ILE A 180 4.97 -2.17 -4.49
CA ILE A 180 5.29 -0.77 -4.74
C ILE A 180 5.09 -0.50 -6.23
N TYR A 181 4.60 0.70 -6.54
CA TYR A 181 4.26 1.15 -7.89
C TYR A 181 4.83 2.52 -8.16
N ASP A 182 5.22 2.76 -9.39
CA ASP A 182 5.58 4.10 -9.89
C ASP A 182 4.32 4.89 -10.25
N GLY A 183 3.99 5.91 -9.46
CA GLY A 183 2.81 6.76 -9.62
C GLY A 183 2.80 7.61 -10.89
N LEU A 184 3.93 7.72 -11.60
CA LEU A 184 4.03 8.42 -12.88
C LEU A 184 3.79 7.51 -14.09
N LYS A 185 3.80 6.18 -13.90
CA LYS A 185 3.59 5.19 -14.97
C LYS A 185 2.15 4.72 -15.02
N GLN A 186 1.42 5.10 -16.04
CA GLN A 186 0.00 4.73 -16.23
C GLN A 186 -0.25 3.22 -16.18
N SER A 187 0.68 2.40 -16.70
CA SER A 187 0.57 0.94 -16.64
C SER A 187 0.60 0.42 -15.20
N GLU A 188 1.43 1.01 -14.33
CA GLU A 188 1.55 0.65 -12.92
C GLU A 188 0.36 1.15 -12.11
N VAL A 189 -0.15 2.36 -12.39
CA VAL A 189 -1.39 2.89 -11.81
C VAL A 189 -2.58 1.97 -12.09
N ASN A 190 -2.72 1.51 -13.34
CA ASN A 190 -3.74 0.56 -13.73
C ASN A 190 -3.55 -0.81 -13.04
N GLN A 191 -2.31 -1.24 -12.87
CA GLN A 191 -2.00 -2.49 -12.17
C GLN A 191 -2.33 -2.39 -10.68
N LEU A 192 -1.96 -1.28 -10.02
CA LEU A 192 -2.30 -0.99 -8.63
C LEU A 192 -3.81 -1.11 -8.39
N THR A 193 -4.62 -0.48 -9.25
CA THR A 193 -6.08 -0.53 -9.14
C THR A 193 -6.61 -1.97 -9.21
N ARG A 194 -6.07 -2.80 -10.11
CA ARG A 194 -6.46 -4.23 -10.21
C ARG A 194 -6.05 -5.02 -8.98
N ASP A 195 -4.82 -4.81 -8.49
CA ASP A 195 -4.28 -5.52 -7.34
C ASP A 195 -5.01 -5.11 -6.05
N ALA A 196 -5.36 -3.82 -5.87
CA ALA A 196 -6.20 -3.34 -4.77
C ALA A 196 -7.59 -4.00 -4.77
N LYS A 197 -8.27 -4.08 -5.94
CA LYS A 197 -9.55 -4.79 -6.06
C LYS A 197 -9.45 -6.27 -5.71
N LYS A 198 -8.32 -6.90 -5.95
CA LYS A 198 -8.07 -8.28 -5.57
C LYS A 198 -7.91 -8.42 -4.06
N LEU A 199 -7.09 -7.56 -3.43
CA LEU A 199 -6.88 -7.56 -1.97
C LEU A 199 -8.18 -7.28 -1.20
N LEU A 200 -9.04 -6.40 -1.71
CA LEU A 200 -10.35 -6.10 -1.11
C LEU A 200 -11.26 -7.34 -1.01
N LYS A 201 -11.16 -8.27 -1.95
CA LYS A 201 -11.91 -9.53 -1.96
C LYS A 201 -11.31 -10.64 -1.08
N GLU A 202 -10.08 -10.46 -0.62
CA GLU A 202 -9.43 -11.40 0.30
C GLU A 202 -10.01 -11.20 1.71
N LYS A 203 -10.26 -12.35 2.41
CA LYS A 203 -10.78 -12.37 3.78
C LYS A 203 -9.66 -12.23 4.79
#